data_e5cc89477519c1cc904608f4c3b148c1
#
_entry.id   e5cc89477519c1cc904608f4c3b148c1
#
_cell.length_a   1.000
_cell.length_b   1.000
_cell.length_c   1.000
_cell.angle_alpha   90.00
_cell.angle_beta   90.00
_cell.angle_gamma   90.00
#
_symmetry.space_group_name_H-M   'P 1'
#
loop_
_entity.id
_entity.type
_entity.pdbx_description
1 polymer ?
#
loop_
_entity_poly.entity_id
_entity_poly.type
_entity_poly.pdbx_seq_one_letter_code
_entity_poly.pdbx_strand_id
1 'polypeptide(L)'
;GGGGASSSQDGITIGRNTCVSSAACGIAFGYNACVTHTGAVAIGAGVASEKAATTHVNHLIAYGQGASKVNAIGSTGGTITIDWDDANNQTLSLTSSITSLTLSNPIAGASYSLAITQAGTGSYTITWPASVKWPAGFTPILSTGVGEIDVISLIYDGTNYYGSAALNFS
;
A
#
# COMPACT_ATOMS: atom_id res chain seq x y z
N GLY A 1 22.90 -23.57 -23.58
CA GLY A 1 22.20 -22.55 -22.82
C GLY A 1 21.21 -23.21 -21.89
N GLY A 2 21.42 -23.13 -20.58
CA GLY A 2 20.45 -23.63 -19.58
C GLY A 2 19.23 -22.74 -19.59
N GLY A 3 18.14 -23.21 -20.19
CA GLY A 3 16.84 -22.55 -20.11
C GLY A 3 16.29 -22.66 -18.69
N GLY A 4 15.61 -21.63 -18.22
CA GLY A 4 14.86 -21.70 -16.98
C GLY A 4 13.73 -22.73 -17.10
N ALA A 5 13.41 -23.39 -16.01
CA ALA A 5 12.29 -24.34 -15.95
C ALA A 5 11.05 -23.64 -15.40
N SER A 6 9.93 -23.77 -16.11
CA SER A 6 8.61 -23.50 -15.58
C SER A 6 7.93 -24.81 -15.21
N SER A 7 7.59 -24.99 -13.94
CA SER A 7 6.83 -26.14 -13.46
C SER A 7 5.35 -25.82 -13.24
N SER A 8 4.94 -24.58 -13.51
CA SER A 8 3.55 -24.12 -13.37
C SER A 8 2.87 -23.94 -14.73
N GLN A 9 1.53 -23.99 -14.75
CA GLN A 9 0.75 -23.62 -15.91
C GLN A 9 0.94 -22.12 -16.20
N ASP A 10 1.14 -21.77 -17.48
CA ASP A 10 1.23 -20.40 -17.98
C ASP A 10 2.38 -19.53 -17.39
N GLY A 11 3.43 -20.18 -16.92
CA GLY A 11 4.63 -19.46 -16.43
C GLY A 11 5.57 -19.07 -17.59
N ILE A 12 6.13 -17.87 -17.54
CA ILE A 12 7.14 -17.37 -18.47
C ILE A 12 8.50 -17.27 -17.78
N THR A 13 9.51 -17.92 -18.34
CA THR A 13 10.89 -17.80 -17.84
C THR A 13 11.82 -17.34 -18.98
N ILE A 14 12.56 -16.26 -18.75
CA ILE A 14 13.55 -15.73 -19.67
C ILE A 14 14.84 -15.48 -18.94
N GLY A 15 15.87 -16.24 -19.24
CA GLY A 15 17.19 -16.14 -18.61
C GLY A 15 17.75 -17.47 -18.15
N ARG A 16 18.98 -17.43 -17.65
CA ARG A 16 19.65 -18.61 -17.12
C ARG A 16 19.26 -18.83 -15.66
N ASN A 17 18.96 -20.08 -15.29
CA ASN A 17 18.54 -20.50 -13.95
C ASN A 17 17.31 -19.75 -13.43
N THR A 18 16.43 -19.27 -14.32
CA THR A 18 15.14 -18.70 -13.92
C THR A 18 14.18 -19.80 -13.52
N CYS A 19 13.28 -19.53 -12.58
CA CYS A 19 12.23 -20.48 -12.21
C CYS A 19 10.87 -19.81 -12.05
N VAL A 20 9.82 -20.52 -12.44
CA VAL A 20 8.46 -20.27 -11.99
C VAL A 20 7.97 -21.60 -11.42
N SER A 21 7.86 -21.68 -10.09
CA SER A 21 7.50 -22.90 -9.37
C SER A 21 6.34 -22.62 -8.42
N SER A 22 5.39 -23.54 -8.38
CA SER A 22 4.20 -23.47 -7.51
C SER A 22 3.31 -22.22 -7.73
N ALA A 23 3.54 -21.47 -8.81
CA ALA A 23 2.82 -20.23 -9.12
C ALA A 23 2.11 -20.37 -10.49
N ALA A 24 0.85 -20.02 -10.57
CA ALA A 24 0.16 -19.84 -11.84
C ALA A 24 0.43 -18.43 -12.40
N CYS A 25 0.59 -18.32 -13.75
CA CYS A 25 0.77 -17.03 -14.43
C CYS A 25 1.96 -16.20 -13.94
N GLY A 26 3.03 -16.81 -13.49
CA GLY A 26 4.25 -16.12 -13.04
C GLY A 26 5.19 -15.75 -14.20
N ILE A 27 5.93 -14.65 -14.08
CA ILE A 27 6.96 -14.23 -15.05
C ILE A 27 8.30 -14.04 -14.34
N ALA A 28 9.33 -14.79 -14.72
CA ALA A 28 10.69 -14.62 -14.23
C ALA A 28 11.61 -14.19 -15.38
N PHE A 29 12.22 -13.03 -15.27
CA PHE A 29 13.12 -12.45 -16.26
C PHE A 29 14.45 -12.05 -15.65
N GLY A 30 15.54 -12.73 -16.01
CA GLY A 30 16.88 -12.42 -15.53
C GLY A 30 17.70 -13.67 -15.16
N TYR A 31 18.89 -13.48 -14.61
CA TYR A 31 19.73 -14.55 -14.09
C TYR A 31 19.31 -14.93 -12.68
N ASN A 32 19.01 -16.19 -12.38
CA ASN A 32 18.51 -16.65 -11.07
C ASN A 32 17.24 -15.94 -10.58
N ALA A 33 16.41 -15.36 -11.48
CA ALA A 33 15.11 -14.83 -11.10
C ALA A 33 14.14 -15.98 -10.81
N CYS A 34 13.39 -15.89 -9.71
CA CYS A 34 12.49 -16.96 -9.27
C CYS A 34 11.12 -16.42 -8.85
N VAL A 35 10.06 -17.02 -9.39
CA VAL A 35 8.69 -16.72 -8.99
C VAL A 35 8.06 -17.95 -8.32
N THR A 36 7.62 -17.76 -7.10
CA THR A 36 6.94 -18.79 -6.27
C THR A 36 5.52 -18.39 -5.88
N HIS A 37 5.08 -17.18 -6.24
CA HIS A 37 3.77 -16.65 -5.91
C HIS A 37 2.93 -16.40 -7.16
N THR A 38 1.66 -16.76 -7.10
CA THR A 38 0.71 -16.65 -8.23
C THR A 38 0.61 -15.20 -8.75
N GLY A 39 0.69 -15.07 -10.09
CA GLY A 39 0.58 -13.77 -10.77
C GLY A 39 1.74 -12.80 -10.50
N ALA A 40 2.79 -13.23 -9.83
CA ALA A 40 3.94 -12.38 -9.55
C ALA A 40 4.90 -12.28 -10.74
N VAL A 41 5.65 -11.19 -10.79
CA VAL A 41 6.70 -10.94 -11.78
C VAL A 41 8.01 -10.67 -11.03
N ALA A 42 9.08 -11.36 -11.41
CA ALA A 42 10.43 -11.13 -10.91
C ALA A 42 11.35 -10.70 -12.04
N ILE A 43 11.91 -9.49 -11.97
CA ILE A 43 12.77 -8.91 -13.00
C ILE A 43 14.10 -8.53 -12.39
N GLY A 44 15.19 -9.12 -12.90
CA GLY A 44 16.55 -8.82 -12.45
C GLY A 44 17.32 -10.04 -12.01
N ALA A 45 18.61 -9.85 -11.74
CA ALA A 45 19.45 -10.93 -11.28
C ALA A 45 19.18 -11.26 -9.80
N GLY A 46 18.87 -12.52 -9.51
CA GLY A 46 18.64 -13.01 -8.15
C GLY A 46 17.32 -12.49 -7.49
N VAL A 47 16.42 -11.92 -8.26
CA VAL A 47 15.13 -11.45 -7.73
C VAL A 47 14.20 -12.63 -7.50
N ALA A 48 13.63 -12.73 -6.29
CA ALA A 48 12.58 -13.68 -5.95
C ALA A 48 11.27 -12.96 -5.66
N SER A 49 10.12 -13.59 -5.98
CA SER A 49 8.84 -13.04 -5.59
C SER A 49 8.57 -13.29 -4.11
N GLU A 50 8.05 -12.30 -3.41
CA GLU A 50 7.72 -12.37 -1.98
C GLU A 50 6.20 -12.30 -1.73
N LYS A 51 5.43 -11.85 -2.70
CA LYS A 51 3.97 -11.71 -2.61
C LYS A 51 3.32 -12.00 -3.97
N ALA A 52 2.10 -12.56 -3.95
CA ALA A 52 1.29 -12.79 -5.15
C ALA A 52 0.86 -11.47 -5.82
N ALA A 53 0.65 -11.52 -7.13
CA ALA A 53 0.17 -10.39 -7.95
C ALA A 53 1.02 -9.10 -7.84
N THR A 54 2.32 -9.22 -7.56
CA THR A 54 3.25 -8.10 -7.43
C THR A 54 4.43 -8.24 -8.39
N THR A 55 5.04 -7.10 -8.75
CA THR A 55 6.28 -7.05 -9.52
C THR A 55 7.45 -6.75 -8.60
N HIS A 56 8.43 -7.64 -8.59
CA HIS A 56 9.65 -7.54 -7.78
C HIS A 56 10.83 -7.18 -8.69
N VAL A 57 11.52 -6.11 -8.33
CA VAL A 57 12.74 -5.64 -8.99
C VAL A 57 13.76 -5.22 -7.94
N ASN A 58 15.08 -5.36 -8.21
CA ASN A 58 16.11 -4.92 -7.26
C ASN A 58 16.13 -3.39 -7.11
N HIS A 59 16.07 -2.68 -8.24
CA HIS A 59 16.04 -1.21 -8.27
C HIS A 59 15.11 -0.77 -9.40
N LEU A 60 14.24 0.20 -9.11
CA LEU A 60 13.37 0.83 -10.09
C LEU A 60 13.75 2.30 -10.19
N ILE A 61 14.17 2.73 -11.40
CA ILE A 61 14.38 4.13 -11.75
C ILE A 61 13.35 4.51 -12.78
N ALA A 62 12.45 5.42 -12.42
CA ALA A 62 11.48 5.99 -13.34
C ALA A 62 12.03 7.32 -13.92
N TYR A 63 12.16 7.41 -15.23
CA TYR A 63 12.57 8.65 -15.92
C TYR A 63 11.41 9.62 -16.14
N GLY A 64 10.30 9.43 -15.52
CA GLY A 64 9.10 10.25 -15.58
C GLY A 64 8.33 10.20 -14.28
N GLN A 65 7.06 10.55 -14.33
CA GLN A 65 6.18 10.48 -13.17
C GLN A 65 5.87 9.03 -12.80
N GLY A 66 6.07 8.67 -11.53
CA GLY A 66 5.51 7.47 -10.93
C GLY A 66 4.20 7.83 -10.24
N ALA A 67 3.10 7.19 -10.61
CA ALA A 67 1.81 7.40 -9.97
C ALA A 67 1.30 6.08 -9.38
N SER A 68 0.79 6.12 -8.15
CA SER A 68 -0.04 5.05 -7.61
C SER A 68 -1.52 5.39 -7.79
N LYS A 69 -2.36 4.36 -7.85
CA LYS A 69 -3.81 4.52 -7.84
C LYS A 69 -4.22 5.33 -6.61
N VAL A 70 -5.22 6.19 -6.76
CA VAL A 70 -5.95 6.78 -5.63
C VAL A 70 -7.25 5.99 -5.45
N ASN A 71 -7.50 5.48 -4.26
CA ASN A 71 -8.75 4.82 -3.89
C ASN A 71 -9.64 5.78 -3.12
N ALA A 72 -10.88 5.94 -3.56
CA ALA A 72 -11.88 6.73 -2.86
C ALA A 72 -12.75 5.81 -1.99
N ILE A 73 -12.57 5.87 -0.67
CA ILE A 73 -13.38 5.12 0.30
C ILE A 73 -14.82 5.66 0.32
N GLY A 74 -14.99 6.95 -0.01
CA GLY A 74 -16.27 7.63 0.00
C GLY A 74 -16.65 8.17 1.37
N SER A 75 -17.97 8.34 1.60
CA SER A 75 -18.51 8.86 2.85
C SER A 75 -18.55 7.78 3.93
N THR A 76 -18.00 8.04 5.11
CA THR A 76 -17.83 7.02 6.13
C THR A 76 -17.81 7.56 7.57
N GLY A 77 -17.93 6.66 8.50
CA GLY A 77 -17.83 6.86 9.94
C GLY A 77 -18.10 5.56 10.72
N GLY A 78 -18.07 5.61 12.04
CA GLY A 78 -18.27 4.44 12.90
C GLY A 78 -17.08 3.48 12.87
N THR A 79 -17.31 2.22 12.54
CA THR A 79 -16.26 1.19 12.41
C THR A 79 -15.92 1.02 10.93
N ILE A 80 -14.66 1.25 10.56
CA ILE A 80 -14.19 1.09 9.18
C ILE A 80 -12.87 0.34 9.10
N THR A 81 -12.62 -0.24 7.93
CA THR A 81 -11.32 -0.80 7.55
C THR A 81 -10.80 -0.03 6.34
N ILE A 82 -9.57 0.43 6.41
CA ILE A 82 -8.79 0.93 5.27
C ILE A 82 -7.89 -0.20 4.83
N ASP A 83 -8.09 -0.68 3.60
CA ASP A 83 -7.31 -1.75 3.01
C ASP A 83 -6.21 -1.16 2.11
N TRP A 84 -4.94 -1.39 2.47
CA TRP A 84 -3.82 -0.89 1.70
C TRP A 84 -3.54 -1.69 0.42
N ASP A 85 -4.16 -2.86 0.24
CA ASP A 85 -4.14 -3.55 -1.05
C ASP A 85 -4.97 -2.79 -2.11
N ASP A 86 -5.92 -1.94 -1.72
CA ASP A 86 -6.67 -1.10 -2.64
C ASP A 86 -5.83 0.01 -3.29
N ALA A 87 -5.04 0.73 -2.50
CA ALA A 87 -4.08 1.75 -2.96
C ALA A 87 -3.24 2.32 -1.80
N ASN A 88 -2.04 2.82 -2.11
CA ASN A 88 -1.22 3.57 -1.14
C ASN A 88 -1.78 4.97 -0.84
N ASN A 89 -2.52 5.56 -1.78
CA ASN A 89 -3.16 6.86 -1.63
C ASN A 89 -4.66 6.66 -1.56
N GLN A 90 -5.27 7.05 -0.45
CA GLN A 90 -6.71 6.89 -0.27
C GLN A 90 -7.35 8.19 0.20
N THR A 91 -8.63 8.36 -0.12
CA THR A 91 -9.42 9.51 0.29
C THR A 91 -10.68 9.06 0.98
N LEU A 92 -11.12 9.80 1.98
CA LEU A 92 -12.39 9.57 2.66
C LEU A 92 -13.06 10.88 3.06
N SER A 93 -14.39 10.84 3.16
CA SER A 93 -15.20 11.95 3.66
C SER A 93 -15.88 11.53 4.96
N LEU A 94 -15.59 12.22 6.06
CA LEU A 94 -16.20 11.93 7.35
C LEU A 94 -17.63 12.49 7.39
N THR A 95 -18.60 11.60 7.53
CA THR A 95 -20.01 11.94 7.79
C THR A 95 -20.44 11.65 9.22
N SER A 96 -19.60 10.95 9.96
CA SER A 96 -19.62 10.77 11.41
C SER A 96 -18.22 10.42 11.90
N SER A 97 -17.97 10.49 13.22
CA SER A 97 -16.67 10.13 13.78
C SER A 97 -16.38 8.65 13.59
N ILE A 98 -15.12 8.32 13.28
CA ILE A 98 -14.63 6.94 13.23
C ILE A 98 -14.26 6.52 14.66
N THR A 99 -15.03 5.59 15.20
CA THR A 99 -14.84 5.07 16.57
C THR A 99 -13.91 3.86 16.62
N SER A 100 -13.76 3.14 15.49
CA SER A 100 -12.85 2.02 15.36
C SER A 100 -12.28 1.99 13.94
N LEU A 101 -10.97 2.10 13.83
CA LEU A 101 -10.24 2.07 12.56
C LEU A 101 -9.33 0.85 12.52
N THR A 102 -9.47 0.04 11.47
CA THR A 102 -8.53 -1.02 11.13
C THR A 102 -7.74 -0.62 9.88
N LEU A 103 -6.43 -0.81 9.91
CA LEU A 103 -5.51 -0.63 8.77
C LEU A 103 -5.04 -2.04 8.36
N SER A 104 -5.54 -2.57 7.24
CA SER A 104 -5.26 -3.93 6.78
C SER A 104 -4.26 -3.98 5.63
N ASN A 105 -3.62 -5.13 5.48
CA ASN A 105 -2.72 -5.48 4.37
C ASN A 105 -1.56 -4.50 4.10
N PRO A 106 -0.89 -3.94 5.13
CA PRO A 106 0.27 -3.09 4.87
C PRO A 106 1.48 -3.89 4.41
N ILE A 107 2.33 -3.25 3.61
CA ILE A 107 3.64 -3.78 3.20
C ILE A 107 4.73 -3.05 4.00
N ALA A 108 5.62 -3.78 4.64
CA ALA A 108 6.76 -3.20 5.37
C ALA A 108 7.63 -2.35 4.44
N GLY A 109 7.99 -1.15 4.89
CA GLY A 109 8.74 -0.17 4.10
C GLY A 109 7.89 0.70 3.18
N ALA A 110 6.59 0.44 3.05
CA ALA A 110 5.71 1.26 2.23
C ALA A 110 5.30 2.56 2.94
N SER A 111 5.03 3.57 2.11
CA SER A 111 4.42 4.84 2.52
C SER A 111 2.98 4.91 2.04
N TYR A 112 2.12 5.44 2.88
CA TYR A 112 0.68 5.59 2.64
C TYR A 112 0.25 7.03 2.87
N SER A 113 -0.77 7.46 2.14
CA SER A 113 -1.38 8.78 2.30
C SER A 113 -2.89 8.65 2.41
N LEU A 114 -3.46 9.37 3.34
CA LEU A 114 -4.91 9.43 3.56
C LEU A 114 -5.35 10.89 3.59
N ALA A 115 -6.12 11.32 2.57
CA ALA A 115 -6.75 12.62 2.56
C ALA A 115 -8.17 12.50 3.16
N ILE A 116 -8.42 13.28 4.21
CA ILE A 116 -9.62 13.21 5.03
C ILE A 116 -10.38 14.52 4.88
N THR A 117 -11.60 14.48 4.36
CA THR A 117 -12.46 15.65 4.23
C THR A 117 -13.52 15.65 5.34
N GLN A 118 -13.69 16.76 6.03
CA GLN A 118 -14.82 16.97 6.93
C GLN A 118 -16.10 17.20 6.11
N ALA A 119 -17.07 16.33 6.24
CA ALA A 119 -18.34 16.45 5.54
C ALA A 119 -19.52 16.66 6.53
N GLY A 120 -20.74 16.71 6.04
CA GLY A 120 -21.91 16.85 6.89
C GLY A 120 -21.90 18.11 7.74
N THR A 121 -21.77 17.98 9.05
CA THR A 121 -21.70 19.11 10.00
C THR A 121 -20.28 19.44 10.45
N GLY A 122 -19.29 18.66 10.01
CA GLY A 122 -17.90 18.80 10.45
C GLY A 122 -17.67 18.34 11.88
N SER A 123 -16.48 18.64 12.41
CA SER A 123 -16.03 18.30 13.78
C SER A 123 -15.96 16.79 14.07
N TYR A 124 -15.85 15.96 13.05
CA TYR A 124 -15.70 14.53 13.20
C TYR A 124 -14.25 14.15 13.53
N THR A 125 -14.11 13.12 14.34
CA THR A 125 -12.82 12.64 14.85
C THR A 125 -12.53 11.22 14.36
N ILE A 126 -11.27 10.80 14.48
CA ILE A 126 -10.83 9.44 14.22
C ILE A 126 -10.14 8.87 15.46
N THR A 127 -10.61 7.71 15.90
CA THR A 127 -9.90 6.90 16.90
C THR A 127 -8.86 6.06 16.16
N TRP A 128 -7.60 6.47 16.23
CA TRP A 128 -6.49 5.80 15.59
C TRP A 128 -6.09 4.51 16.34
N PRO A 129 -5.74 3.44 15.63
CA PRO A 129 -5.25 2.22 16.28
C PRO A 129 -3.90 2.46 16.97
N ALA A 130 -3.63 1.70 18.03
CA ALA A 130 -2.41 1.83 18.83
C ALA A 130 -1.11 1.55 18.05
N SER A 131 -1.21 0.89 16.89
CA SER A 131 -0.11 0.68 15.96
C SER A 131 0.32 1.97 15.25
N VAL A 132 -0.49 3.03 15.22
CA VAL A 132 -0.09 4.33 14.69
C VAL A 132 0.62 5.12 15.77
N LYS A 133 1.88 5.48 15.51
CA LYS A 133 2.75 6.25 16.39
C LYS A 133 2.84 7.68 15.86
N TRP A 134 2.57 8.64 16.73
CA TRP A 134 2.61 10.06 16.42
C TRP A 134 3.84 10.72 17.04
N PRO A 135 4.35 11.83 16.45
CA PRO A 135 5.45 12.58 17.03
C PRO A 135 5.16 13.00 18.48
N ALA A 136 6.12 12.76 19.37
CA ALA A 136 5.99 13.00 20.82
C ALA A 136 4.76 12.35 21.49
N GLY A 137 4.11 11.38 20.81
CA GLY A 137 2.91 10.71 21.33
C GLY A 137 1.61 11.51 21.17
N PHE A 138 1.63 12.66 20.52
CA PHE A 138 0.46 13.51 20.35
C PHE A 138 -0.31 13.17 19.07
N THR A 139 -1.49 12.61 19.22
CA THR A 139 -2.42 12.40 18.11
C THR A 139 -2.88 13.74 17.52
N PRO A 140 -2.81 13.94 16.20
CA PRO A 140 -3.26 15.18 15.57
C PRO A 140 -4.77 15.39 15.78
N ILE A 141 -5.16 16.63 16.06
CA ILE A 141 -6.56 17.05 16.10
C ILE A 141 -6.92 17.45 14.67
N LEU A 142 -7.85 16.73 14.07
CA LEU A 142 -8.32 17.02 12.72
C LEU A 142 -9.02 18.38 12.65
N SER A 143 -8.99 19.00 11.49
CA SER A 143 -9.75 20.21 11.17
C SER A 143 -11.25 19.99 11.41
N THR A 144 -11.99 21.04 11.70
CA THR A 144 -13.39 20.93 12.15
C THR A 144 -14.39 21.51 11.18
N GLY A 145 -13.94 22.38 10.27
CA GLY A 145 -14.83 23.05 9.30
C GLY A 145 -15.28 22.11 8.18
N VAL A 146 -16.52 22.25 7.77
CA VAL A 146 -17.05 21.50 6.62
C VAL A 146 -16.27 21.84 5.35
N GLY A 147 -15.82 20.81 4.63
CA GLY A 147 -15.02 20.93 3.43
C GLY A 147 -13.52 21.02 3.69
N GLU A 148 -13.07 21.24 4.93
CA GLU A 148 -11.66 21.22 5.27
C GLU A 148 -11.07 19.83 5.07
N ILE A 149 -9.84 19.80 4.59
CA ILE A 149 -9.12 18.55 4.27
C ILE A 149 -7.87 18.46 5.12
N ASP A 150 -7.65 17.30 5.70
CA ASP A 150 -6.44 16.93 6.41
C ASP A 150 -5.72 15.81 5.65
N VAL A 151 -4.42 15.90 5.52
CA VAL A 151 -3.60 14.86 4.87
C VAL A 151 -2.75 14.17 5.93
N ILE A 152 -2.96 12.89 6.08
CA ILE A 152 -2.20 12.02 6.98
C ILE A 152 -1.21 11.22 6.14
N SER A 153 0.06 11.31 6.46
CA SER A 153 1.11 10.48 5.86
C SER A 153 1.57 9.43 6.87
N LEU A 154 1.69 8.19 6.43
CA LEU A 154 2.06 7.04 7.25
C LEU A 154 3.21 6.28 6.60
N ILE A 155 4.20 5.87 7.39
CA ILE A 155 5.24 4.93 6.98
C ILE A 155 5.10 3.68 7.85
N TYR A 156 5.06 2.50 7.24
CA TYR A 156 4.93 1.24 7.97
C TYR A 156 6.25 0.48 8.03
N ASP A 157 6.71 0.13 9.24
CA ASP A 157 7.98 -0.57 9.45
C ASP A 157 7.87 -2.11 9.50
N GLY A 158 6.66 -2.64 9.35
CA GLY A 158 6.34 -4.06 9.52
C GLY A 158 5.61 -4.36 10.84
N THR A 159 5.57 -3.39 11.77
CA THR A 159 4.88 -3.52 13.07
C THR A 159 4.04 -2.28 13.39
N ASN A 160 4.60 -1.09 13.20
CA ASN A 160 3.97 0.17 13.51
C ASN A 160 3.90 1.08 12.29
N TYR A 161 2.94 1.99 12.31
CA TYR A 161 2.87 3.12 11.41
C TYR A 161 3.44 4.36 12.12
N TYR A 162 4.32 5.08 11.45
CA TYR A 162 4.79 6.40 11.90
C TYR A 162 4.05 7.46 11.12
N GLY A 163 3.17 8.19 11.82
CA GLY A 163 2.25 9.14 11.24
C GLY A 163 2.71 10.58 11.36
N SER A 164 2.41 11.36 10.33
CA SER A 164 2.46 12.83 10.36
C SER A 164 1.20 13.39 9.72
N ALA A 165 0.84 14.62 10.09
CA ALA A 165 -0.37 15.27 9.62
C ALA A 165 -0.05 16.67 9.08
N ALA A 166 -0.64 16.99 7.92
CA ALA A 166 -0.77 18.34 7.41
C ALA A 166 -2.26 18.69 7.40
N LEU A 167 -2.63 19.76 8.06
CA LEU A 167 -4.02 20.04 8.42
C LEU A 167 -4.53 21.29 7.72
N ASN A 168 -5.86 21.38 7.59
CA ASN A 168 -6.60 22.56 7.17
C ASN A 168 -6.28 23.04 5.76
N PHE A 169 -6.33 22.12 4.79
CA PHE A 169 -6.41 22.50 3.38
C PHE A 169 -7.86 22.88 3.06
N SER A 170 -8.06 24.06 2.48
CA SER A 170 -9.36 24.63 2.16
C SER A 170 -9.37 25.24 0.76
#